data_ebe9e7dc49cee9def59d80fabeb58554
#
_entry.id   ebe9e7dc49cee9def59d80fabeb58554
#
_cell.length_a   1.000
_cell.length_b   1.000
_cell.length_c   1.000
_cell.angle_alpha   90.00
_cell.angle_beta   90.00
_cell.angle_gamma   90.00
#
_symmetry.space_group_name_H-M   'P 1'
#
loop_
_entity.id
_entity.type
_entity.pdbx_description
1 polymer ?
#
loop_
_entity_poly.entity_id
_entity_poly.type
_entity_poly.pdbx_seq_one_letter_code
_entity_poly.pdbx_strand_id
1 'polypeptide(L)'
;IADICRKIALLCLKTDSLEQAVAIDGEMITRLLGPRKYFRDAAEGGAQVGIATGLVWAETGGEIISVETATMPGGGKLILTGSIGEVLQESAQAVLSFIRSRTREFGIRDDFFQDTDIHIHFPSGAIPKDGPSAGITIFTALLSLLTGRPARRDVALTGEMTLSGRILPVSGIREKVLAAKRAGVRVVLLPRTNREAVEAL
;
A
#
# COMPACT_ATOMS: atom_id res chain seq x y z
N ILE A 1 2.36 -23.61 -9.69
CA ILE A 1 2.34 -24.21 -11.05
C ILE A 1 2.26 -25.73 -10.92
N ALA A 2 3.20 -26.41 -10.23
CA ALA A 2 3.23 -27.87 -10.11
C ALA A 2 1.89 -28.51 -9.66
N ASP A 3 1.20 -27.90 -8.71
CA ASP A 3 -0.11 -28.38 -8.23
C ASP A 3 -1.22 -28.25 -9.30
N ILE A 4 -1.19 -27.19 -10.08
CA ILE A 4 -2.10 -27.01 -11.23
C ILE A 4 -1.86 -28.10 -12.26
N CYS A 5 -0.60 -28.34 -12.65
CA CYS A 5 -0.26 -29.37 -13.62
C CYS A 5 -0.69 -30.76 -13.15
N ARG A 6 -0.49 -31.09 -11.87
CA ARG A 6 -0.92 -32.35 -11.26
C ARG A 6 -2.43 -32.53 -11.32
N LYS A 7 -3.19 -31.49 -10.98
CA LYS A 7 -4.67 -31.52 -11.01
C LYS A 7 -5.21 -31.63 -12.41
N ILE A 8 -4.58 -30.99 -13.40
CA ILE A 8 -4.93 -31.11 -14.82
C ILE A 8 -4.63 -32.52 -15.32
N ALA A 9 -3.47 -33.07 -15.03
CA ALA A 9 -3.13 -34.45 -15.42
C ALA A 9 -4.16 -35.46 -14.86
N LEU A 10 -4.58 -35.32 -13.62
CA LEU A 10 -5.63 -36.14 -13.02
C LEU A 10 -7.00 -35.97 -13.70
N LEU A 11 -7.32 -34.76 -14.17
CA LEU A 11 -8.55 -34.48 -14.93
C LEU A 11 -8.48 -35.16 -16.31
N CYS A 12 -7.38 -35.03 -17.04
CA CYS A 12 -7.17 -35.67 -18.34
C CYS A 12 -7.26 -37.20 -18.27
N LEU A 13 -6.70 -37.79 -17.22
CA LEU A 13 -6.80 -39.24 -16.97
C LEU A 13 -8.24 -39.70 -16.71
N LYS A 14 -9.05 -38.88 -16.03
CA LYS A 14 -10.46 -39.20 -15.75
C LYS A 14 -11.39 -39.06 -16.96
N THR A 15 -11.01 -38.18 -17.90
CA THR A 15 -11.83 -37.87 -19.10
C THR A 15 -11.31 -38.55 -20.37
N ASP A 16 -10.29 -39.40 -20.25
CA ASP A 16 -9.61 -40.09 -21.37
C ASP A 16 -9.19 -39.14 -22.51
N SER A 17 -8.79 -37.91 -22.14
CA SER A 17 -8.45 -36.82 -23.07
C SER A 17 -6.95 -36.48 -23.05
N LEU A 18 -6.09 -37.49 -22.98
CA LEU A 18 -4.62 -37.33 -22.87
C LEU A 18 -3.96 -36.68 -24.08
N GLU A 19 -4.62 -36.74 -25.26
CA GLU A 19 -4.05 -36.24 -26.52
C GLU A 19 -4.46 -34.82 -26.87
N GLN A 20 -5.30 -34.18 -26.09
CA GLN A 20 -5.77 -32.82 -26.36
C GLN A 20 -5.04 -31.78 -25.55
N ALA A 21 -4.64 -30.69 -26.22
CA ALA A 21 -4.10 -29.50 -25.51
C ALA A 21 -5.19 -28.87 -24.64
N VAL A 22 -4.91 -28.73 -23.34
CA VAL A 22 -5.81 -28.10 -22.38
C VAL A 22 -5.45 -26.62 -22.23
N ALA A 23 -6.37 -25.73 -22.61
CA ALA A 23 -6.21 -24.30 -22.36
C ALA A 23 -6.44 -24.01 -20.89
N ILE A 24 -5.48 -23.36 -20.24
CA ILE A 24 -5.56 -22.97 -18.82
C ILE A 24 -5.90 -21.49 -18.75
N ASP A 25 -7.16 -21.19 -18.50
CA ASP A 25 -7.67 -19.84 -18.26
C ASP A 25 -7.92 -19.55 -16.78
N GLY A 26 -8.36 -18.33 -16.48
CA GLY A 26 -8.64 -17.90 -15.10
C GLY A 26 -9.81 -18.66 -14.44
N GLU A 27 -10.77 -19.12 -15.23
CA GLU A 27 -11.91 -19.90 -14.75
C GLU A 27 -11.49 -21.31 -14.35
N MET A 28 -10.68 -21.96 -15.18
CA MET A 28 -10.10 -23.26 -14.87
C MET A 28 -9.20 -23.19 -13.63
N ILE A 29 -8.38 -22.16 -13.49
CA ILE A 29 -7.56 -21.94 -12.28
C ILE A 29 -8.45 -21.84 -11.04
N THR A 30 -9.53 -21.08 -11.12
CA THR A 30 -10.48 -20.94 -9.99
C THR A 30 -11.14 -22.28 -9.65
N ARG A 31 -11.50 -23.06 -10.65
CA ARG A 31 -12.08 -24.39 -10.46
C ARG A 31 -11.11 -25.39 -9.81
N LEU A 32 -9.83 -25.33 -10.19
CA LEU A 32 -8.80 -26.24 -9.68
C LEU A 32 -8.26 -25.86 -8.30
N LEU A 33 -8.10 -24.58 -8.03
CA LEU A 33 -7.47 -24.07 -6.79
C LEU A 33 -8.47 -23.51 -5.78
N GLY A 34 -9.75 -23.38 -6.16
CA GLY A 34 -10.77 -22.71 -5.37
C GLY A 34 -10.84 -21.21 -5.61
N PRO A 35 -11.69 -20.49 -4.86
CA PRO A 35 -11.87 -19.06 -5.03
C PRO A 35 -10.57 -18.27 -4.80
N ARG A 36 -10.47 -17.11 -5.40
CA ARG A 36 -9.30 -16.22 -5.23
C ARG A 36 -9.09 -15.92 -3.75
N LYS A 37 -7.89 -16.22 -3.25
CA LYS A 37 -7.49 -15.91 -1.86
C LYS A 37 -7.02 -14.46 -1.68
N TYR A 38 -6.66 -13.79 -2.78
CA TYR A 38 -6.15 -12.41 -2.77
C TYR A 38 -7.06 -11.56 -3.64
N PHE A 39 -7.62 -10.51 -3.06
CA PHE A 39 -8.47 -9.54 -3.75
C PHE A 39 -7.62 -8.36 -4.21
N ARG A 40 -7.97 -7.77 -5.37
CA ARG A 40 -7.34 -6.54 -5.87
C ARG A 40 -8.10 -5.35 -5.30
N ASP A 41 -7.77 -4.91 -4.09
CA ASP A 41 -8.51 -3.82 -3.43
C ASP A 41 -8.06 -2.40 -3.85
N ALA A 42 -6.96 -2.25 -4.58
CA ALA A 42 -6.30 -0.96 -4.65
C ALA A 42 -6.85 0.03 -5.69
N ALA A 43 -7.44 -0.43 -6.79
CA ALA A 43 -7.85 0.47 -7.89
C ALA A 43 -9.37 0.62 -8.07
N GLU A 44 -10.18 -0.20 -7.40
CA GLU A 44 -11.64 -0.22 -7.54
C GLU A 44 -12.28 0.69 -6.49
N GLY A 45 -12.34 1.97 -6.77
CA GLY A 45 -13.04 2.96 -5.93
C GLY A 45 -12.64 4.38 -6.30
N GLY A 46 -13.55 5.34 -6.12
CA GLY A 46 -13.26 6.76 -6.30
C GLY A 46 -12.20 7.27 -5.33
N ALA A 47 -11.58 8.40 -5.67
CA ALA A 47 -10.68 9.10 -4.75
C ALA A 47 -11.40 9.43 -3.44
N GLN A 48 -10.79 9.14 -2.31
CA GLN A 48 -11.35 9.36 -0.97
C GLN A 48 -10.40 10.21 -0.15
N VAL A 49 -10.97 11.10 0.65
CA VAL A 49 -10.23 11.91 1.60
C VAL A 49 -9.69 11.01 2.72
N GLY A 50 -8.43 11.23 3.08
CA GLY A 50 -7.79 10.48 4.16
C GLY A 50 -7.26 9.10 3.77
N ILE A 51 -7.28 8.73 2.49
CA ILE A 51 -6.78 7.44 2.02
C ILE A 51 -5.69 7.65 0.96
N ALA A 52 -4.57 6.94 1.11
CA ALA A 52 -3.50 6.91 0.12
C ALA A 52 -2.99 5.48 -0.12
N THR A 53 -2.51 5.23 -1.33
CA THR A 53 -1.97 3.93 -1.74
C THR A 53 -0.46 3.92 -1.63
N GLY A 54 0.09 2.96 -0.91
CA GLY A 54 1.52 2.76 -0.74
C GLY A 54 2.01 1.46 -1.36
N LEU A 55 3.34 1.34 -1.43
CA LEU A 55 4.03 0.16 -1.91
C LEU A 55 4.97 -0.36 -0.83
N VAL A 56 4.85 -1.64 -0.51
CA VAL A 56 5.73 -2.34 0.41
C VAL A 56 6.44 -3.49 -0.30
N TRP A 57 7.56 -3.89 0.28
CA TRP A 57 8.28 -5.08 -0.12
C TRP A 57 8.28 -6.06 1.04
N ALA A 58 8.02 -7.33 0.74
CA ALA A 58 8.09 -8.45 1.65
C ALA A 58 8.87 -9.59 1.00
N GLU A 59 9.24 -10.62 1.75
CA GLU A 59 9.94 -11.81 1.22
C GLU A 59 9.19 -12.50 0.07
N THR A 60 7.87 -12.39 0.06
CA THR A 60 6.99 -12.92 -0.98
C THR A 60 6.91 -12.04 -2.24
N GLY A 61 7.53 -10.86 -2.22
CA GLY A 61 7.52 -9.88 -3.31
C GLY A 61 6.94 -8.53 -2.92
N GLY A 62 6.66 -7.68 -3.92
CA GLY A 62 6.02 -6.39 -3.70
C GLY A 62 4.52 -6.52 -3.52
N GLU A 63 3.96 -5.69 -2.63
CA GLU A 63 2.53 -5.59 -2.36
C GLU A 63 2.06 -4.14 -2.31
N ILE A 64 0.76 -3.95 -2.55
CA ILE A 64 0.09 -2.67 -2.34
C ILE A 64 -0.48 -2.64 -0.93
N ILE A 65 -0.32 -1.50 -0.27
CA ILE A 65 -1.00 -1.21 1.00
C ILE A 65 -1.88 0.02 0.86
N SER A 66 -3.01 0.02 1.53
CA SER A 66 -3.78 1.23 1.80
C SER A 66 -3.32 1.82 3.13
N VAL A 67 -3.25 3.14 3.21
CA VAL A 67 -3.12 3.87 4.46
C VAL A 67 -4.39 4.68 4.62
N GLU A 68 -5.15 4.40 5.66
CA GLU A 68 -6.41 5.06 5.98
C GLU A 68 -6.24 5.93 7.21
N THR A 69 -6.78 7.14 7.17
CA THR A 69 -6.68 8.09 8.27
C THR A 69 -8.04 8.64 8.64
N ALA A 70 -8.26 8.83 9.93
CA ALA A 70 -9.48 9.42 10.45
C ALA A 70 -9.16 10.39 11.60
N THR A 71 -10.03 11.35 11.81
CA THR A 71 -10.00 12.24 12.98
C THR A 71 -11.22 12.03 13.83
N MET A 72 -11.06 12.25 15.14
CA MET A 72 -12.14 12.20 16.11
C MET A 72 -11.89 13.23 17.22
N PRO A 73 -12.92 13.70 17.93
CA PRO A 73 -12.73 14.51 19.12
C PRO A 73 -11.84 13.81 20.14
N GLY A 74 -10.83 14.53 20.70
CA GLY A 74 -9.87 13.93 21.61
C GLY A 74 -8.88 14.96 22.16
N GLY A 75 -7.73 14.49 22.65
CA GLY A 75 -6.70 15.31 23.28
C GLY A 75 -5.36 15.34 22.52
N GLY A 76 -5.37 15.17 21.19
CA GLY A 76 -4.16 15.21 20.36
C GLY A 76 -3.40 13.89 20.27
N LYS A 77 -4.05 12.76 20.56
CA LYS A 77 -3.43 11.44 20.52
C LYS A 77 -3.27 10.95 19.08
N LEU A 78 -2.17 10.21 18.84
CA LEU A 78 -1.98 9.42 17.64
C LEU A 78 -2.29 7.95 17.94
N ILE A 79 -3.26 7.39 17.24
CA ILE A 79 -3.66 5.99 17.33
C ILE A 79 -3.18 5.28 16.07
N LEU A 80 -2.48 4.16 16.23
CA LEU A 80 -1.91 3.39 15.13
C LEU A 80 -2.41 1.95 15.21
N THR A 81 -2.93 1.41 14.10
CA THR A 81 -3.43 0.03 14.04
C THR A 81 -3.10 -0.63 12.69
N GLY A 82 -3.14 -1.97 12.64
CA GLY A 82 -2.94 -2.74 11.41
C GLY A 82 -1.72 -3.67 11.42
N SER A 83 -1.34 -4.19 12.60
CA SER A 83 -0.18 -5.10 12.77
C SER A 83 1.12 -4.49 12.23
N ILE A 84 1.44 -3.29 12.73
CA ILE A 84 2.60 -2.49 12.34
C ILE A 84 3.74 -2.63 13.35
N GLY A 85 4.97 -2.76 12.84
CA GLY A 85 6.18 -2.79 13.65
C GLY A 85 6.63 -1.41 14.14
N GLU A 86 7.67 -1.40 14.96
CA GLU A 86 8.16 -0.18 15.63
C GLU A 86 8.67 0.87 14.63
N VAL A 87 9.39 0.46 13.59
CA VAL A 87 9.94 1.38 12.58
C VAL A 87 8.84 2.12 11.83
N LEU A 88 7.75 1.43 11.49
CA LEU A 88 6.61 2.05 10.84
C LEU A 88 5.86 3.00 11.78
N GLN A 89 5.78 2.67 13.09
CA GLN A 89 5.20 3.55 14.11
C GLN A 89 6.02 4.84 14.27
N GLU A 90 7.35 4.73 14.34
CA GLU A 90 8.25 5.90 14.39
C GLU A 90 8.11 6.76 13.13
N SER A 91 8.02 6.14 11.95
CA SER A 91 7.78 6.84 10.69
C SER A 91 6.47 7.65 10.73
N ALA A 92 5.39 7.08 11.26
CA ALA A 92 4.11 7.77 11.41
C ALA A 92 4.21 8.96 12.38
N GLN A 93 4.94 8.81 13.48
CA GLN A 93 5.18 9.90 14.45
C GLN A 93 6.02 11.02 13.83
N ALA A 94 7.08 10.70 13.08
CA ALA A 94 7.92 11.67 12.40
C ALA A 94 7.12 12.50 11.38
N VAL A 95 6.27 11.82 10.59
CA VAL A 95 5.39 12.47 9.61
C VAL A 95 4.39 13.40 10.29
N LEU A 96 3.73 12.96 11.37
CA LEU A 96 2.79 13.80 12.09
C LEU A 96 3.49 15.02 12.70
N SER A 97 4.68 14.84 13.28
CA SER A 97 5.48 15.92 13.83
C SER A 97 5.87 16.94 12.75
N PHE A 98 6.24 16.49 11.57
CA PHE A 98 6.51 17.35 10.43
C PHE A 98 5.28 18.18 10.04
N ILE A 99 4.10 17.57 9.92
CA ILE A 99 2.86 18.28 9.59
C ILE A 99 2.52 19.31 10.68
N ARG A 100 2.60 18.91 11.95
CA ARG A 100 2.33 19.80 13.10
C ARG A 100 3.25 21.02 13.16
N SER A 101 4.52 20.84 12.77
CA SER A 101 5.48 21.94 12.75
C SER A 101 5.25 22.93 11.60
N ARG A 102 4.37 22.60 10.64
CA ARG A 102 4.11 23.39 9.42
C ARG A 102 2.63 23.57 9.10
N THR A 103 1.78 23.61 10.12
CA THR A 103 0.32 23.76 9.99
C THR A 103 -0.08 24.87 9.04
N ARG A 104 0.57 26.05 9.16
CA ARG A 104 0.29 27.22 8.32
C ARG A 104 0.61 27.00 6.84
N GLU A 105 1.69 26.28 6.54
CA GLU A 105 2.08 25.98 5.16
C GLU A 105 1.02 25.07 4.47
N PHE A 106 0.38 24.22 5.24
CA PHE A 106 -0.66 23.30 4.76
C PHE A 106 -2.09 23.84 4.90
N GLY A 107 -2.26 25.06 5.45
CA GLY A 107 -3.58 25.65 5.66
C GLY A 107 -4.38 24.95 6.78
N ILE A 108 -3.70 24.35 7.74
CA ILE A 108 -4.28 23.68 8.90
C ILE A 108 -4.30 24.67 10.08
N ARG A 109 -5.38 24.68 10.86
CA ARG A 109 -5.46 25.53 12.06
C ARG A 109 -4.40 25.12 13.09
N ASP A 110 -3.77 26.08 13.73
CA ASP A 110 -2.69 25.86 14.70
C ASP A 110 -3.18 25.06 15.94
N ASP A 111 -4.46 25.20 16.31
CA ASP A 111 -5.09 24.54 17.46
C ASP A 111 -5.71 23.17 17.14
N PHE A 112 -5.72 22.75 15.86
CA PHE A 112 -6.36 21.52 15.39
C PHE A 112 -5.99 20.28 16.22
N PHE A 113 -4.73 20.18 16.63
CA PHE A 113 -4.22 19.01 17.34
C PHE A 113 -4.46 19.07 18.86
N GLN A 114 -5.13 20.10 19.40
CA GLN A 114 -5.41 20.22 20.84
C GLN A 114 -6.66 19.45 21.25
N ASP A 115 -7.64 19.39 20.37
CA ASP A 115 -8.97 18.81 20.58
C ASP A 115 -9.30 17.64 19.63
N THR A 116 -8.31 17.17 18.87
CA THR A 116 -8.52 16.17 17.82
C THR A 116 -7.50 15.03 17.93
N ASP A 117 -7.98 13.83 18.13
CA ASP A 117 -7.18 12.61 17.97
C ASP A 117 -7.11 12.19 16.50
N ILE A 118 -5.99 11.61 16.10
CA ILE A 118 -5.75 11.08 14.76
C ILE A 118 -5.58 9.58 14.84
N HIS A 119 -6.29 8.86 14.00
CA HIS A 119 -6.13 7.43 13.82
C HIS A 119 -5.56 7.13 12.42
N ILE A 120 -4.46 6.38 12.36
CA ILE A 120 -3.89 5.84 11.13
C ILE A 120 -4.06 4.32 11.19
N HIS A 121 -4.71 3.78 10.18
CA HIS A 121 -4.97 2.36 10.06
C HIS A 121 -4.34 1.80 8.78
N PHE A 122 -3.72 0.64 8.91
CA PHE A 122 -3.20 -0.15 7.78
C PHE A 122 -4.05 -1.41 7.65
N PRO A 123 -4.99 -1.47 6.70
CA PRO A 123 -5.80 -2.64 6.44
C PRO A 123 -4.98 -3.91 6.20
N SER A 124 -5.63 -5.08 6.24
CA SER A 124 -4.99 -6.40 6.15
C SER A 124 -4.06 -6.69 7.33
N GLY A 125 -4.56 -6.50 8.55
CA GLY A 125 -3.84 -6.68 9.81
C GLY A 125 -3.29 -8.09 10.06
N ALA A 126 -3.73 -9.10 9.29
CA ALA A 126 -3.17 -10.46 9.34
C ALA A 126 -1.74 -10.55 8.79
N ILE A 127 -1.28 -9.55 8.02
CA ILE A 127 0.07 -9.49 7.45
C ILE A 127 0.87 -8.45 8.24
N PRO A 128 1.89 -8.84 9.00
CA PRO A 128 2.77 -7.90 9.69
C PRO A 128 3.46 -6.96 8.71
N LYS A 129 3.50 -5.68 9.04
CA LYS A 129 4.12 -4.63 8.21
C LYS A 129 5.12 -3.84 9.05
N ASP A 130 6.31 -3.64 8.51
CA ASP A 130 7.29 -2.77 9.15
C ASP A 130 8.17 -2.07 8.11
N GLY A 131 8.89 -1.04 8.56
CA GLY A 131 9.82 -0.28 7.76
C GLY A 131 9.38 1.16 7.46
N PRO A 132 10.34 2.04 7.14
CA PRO A 132 10.10 3.48 7.01
C PRO A 132 9.56 3.88 5.63
N SER A 133 9.50 2.95 4.66
CA SER A 133 9.19 3.25 3.24
C SER A 133 7.76 3.71 2.97
N ALA A 134 6.87 3.64 3.97
CA ALA A 134 5.50 4.15 3.88
C ALA A 134 5.37 5.63 4.31
N GLY A 135 6.45 6.30 4.72
CA GLY A 135 6.42 7.66 5.25
C GLY A 135 5.71 8.66 4.34
N ILE A 136 6.06 8.69 3.04
CA ILE A 136 5.38 9.59 2.09
C ILE A 136 3.91 9.21 1.86
N THR A 137 3.55 7.95 1.99
CA THR A 137 2.15 7.50 1.88
C THR A 137 1.34 7.97 3.09
N ILE A 138 1.88 7.82 4.30
CA ILE A 138 1.28 8.33 5.54
C ILE A 138 1.10 9.84 5.45
N PHE A 139 2.13 10.57 5.01
CA PHE A 139 2.06 12.01 4.80
C PHE A 139 0.92 12.40 3.86
N THR A 140 0.82 11.70 2.72
CA THR A 140 -0.21 11.98 1.72
C THR A 140 -1.61 11.70 2.26
N ALA A 141 -1.81 10.60 2.98
CA ALA A 141 -3.10 10.26 3.60
C ALA A 141 -3.50 11.29 4.66
N LEU A 142 -2.57 11.66 5.56
CA LEU A 142 -2.82 12.68 6.57
C LEU A 142 -3.09 14.06 5.96
N LEU A 143 -2.28 14.47 4.99
CA LEU A 143 -2.49 15.77 4.34
C LEU A 143 -3.83 15.81 3.58
N SER A 144 -4.20 14.70 2.93
CA SER A 144 -5.52 14.54 2.31
C SER A 144 -6.64 14.73 3.33
N LEU A 145 -6.54 14.06 4.49
CA LEU A 145 -7.52 14.18 5.58
C LEU A 145 -7.63 15.62 6.09
N LEU A 146 -6.51 16.22 6.45
CA LEU A 146 -6.43 17.53 7.11
C LEU A 146 -6.81 18.69 6.19
N THR A 147 -6.66 18.50 4.88
CA THR A 147 -7.03 19.53 3.87
C THR A 147 -8.37 19.26 3.19
N GLY A 148 -9.00 18.12 3.45
CA GLY A 148 -10.24 17.71 2.78
C GLY A 148 -10.08 17.40 1.27
N ARG A 149 -8.84 17.23 0.78
CA ARG A 149 -8.54 16.97 -0.63
C ARG A 149 -8.26 15.49 -0.84
N PRO A 150 -9.03 14.78 -1.66
CA PRO A 150 -8.82 13.35 -1.88
C PRO A 150 -7.51 13.07 -2.62
N ALA A 151 -6.76 12.06 -2.19
CA ALA A 151 -5.64 11.53 -2.94
C ALA A 151 -6.13 10.62 -4.07
N ARG A 152 -5.40 10.63 -5.20
CA ARG A 152 -5.72 9.79 -6.36
C ARG A 152 -5.41 8.32 -6.05
N ARG A 153 -6.35 7.42 -6.32
CA ARG A 153 -6.18 5.97 -6.12
C ARG A 153 -5.32 5.29 -7.18
N ASP A 154 -5.24 5.87 -8.37
CA ASP A 154 -4.39 5.36 -9.44
C ASP A 154 -2.91 5.78 -9.28
N VAL A 155 -2.58 6.44 -8.16
CA VAL A 155 -1.21 6.83 -7.77
C VAL A 155 -0.79 6.03 -6.55
N ALA A 156 0.35 5.36 -6.61
CA ALA A 156 0.96 4.71 -5.45
C ALA A 156 2.29 5.39 -5.09
N LEU A 157 2.60 5.40 -3.81
CA LEU A 157 3.77 6.10 -3.28
C LEU A 157 4.66 5.15 -2.47
N THR A 158 5.97 5.40 -2.51
CA THR A 158 6.90 4.80 -1.55
C THR A 158 8.07 5.75 -1.35
N GLY A 159 8.54 5.85 -0.13
CA GLY A 159 9.65 6.73 0.26
C GLY A 159 9.66 6.90 1.77
N GLU A 160 10.84 6.89 2.36
CA GLU A 160 11.03 7.26 3.75
C GLU A 160 10.97 8.78 3.88
N MET A 161 10.23 9.28 4.86
CA MET A 161 10.11 10.71 5.12
C MET A 161 10.79 11.08 6.43
N THR A 162 11.75 11.99 6.35
CA THR A 162 12.44 12.49 7.55
C THR A 162 11.62 13.56 8.27
N LEU A 163 11.99 13.84 9.53
CA LEU A 163 11.40 14.91 10.34
C LEU A 163 11.58 16.31 9.71
N SER A 164 12.58 16.50 8.84
CA SER A 164 12.78 17.74 8.08
C SER A 164 11.99 17.80 6.76
N GLY A 165 11.27 16.75 6.39
CA GLY A 165 10.49 16.64 5.16
C GLY A 165 11.29 16.16 3.93
N ARG A 166 12.52 15.67 4.11
CA ARG A 166 13.29 15.07 3.03
C ARG A 166 12.74 13.66 2.73
N ILE A 167 12.75 13.30 1.46
CA ILE A 167 12.37 11.95 1.03
C ILE A 167 13.65 11.16 0.73
N LEU A 168 13.88 10.09 1.48
CA LEU A 168 15.03 9.21 1.36
C LEU A 168 14.73 8.01 0.45
N PRO A 169 15.78 7.42 -0.17
CA PRO A 169 15.64 6.25 -1.03
C PRO A 169 15.16 5.03 -0.25
N VAL A 170 14.52 4.11 -0.96
CA VAL A 170 13.98 2.87 -0.41
C VAL A 170 14.43 1.67 -1.23
N SER A 171 14.40 0.49 -0.64
CA SER A 171 14.73 -0.78 -1.29
C SER A 171 13.50 -1.42 -1.96
N GLY A 172 13.74 -2.48 -2.74
CA GLY A 172 12.69 -3.29 -3.37
C GLY A 172 11.92 -2.55 -4.48
N ILE A 173 12.59 -1.66 -5.21
CA ILE A 173 11.95 -0.84 -6.27
C ILE A 173 11.31 -1.70 -7.34
N ARG A 174 12.02 -2.73 -7.81
CA ARG A 174 11.53 -3.64 -8.84
C ARG A 174 10.23 -4.32 -8.41
N GLU A 175 10.24 -4.91 -7.24
CA GLU A 175 9.09 -5.65 -6.68
C GLU A 175 7.90 -4.70 -6.45
N LYS A 176 8.16 -3.51 -5.95
CA LYS A 176 7.16 -2.46 -5.72
C LYS A 176 6.50 -1.99 -7.02
N VAL A 177 7.30 -1.73 -8.06
CA VAL A 177 6.78 -1.32 -9.38
C VAL A 177 5.97 -2.44 -10.03
N LEU A 178 6.44 -3.68 -9.93
CA LEU A 178 5.69 -4.83 -10.43
C LEU A 178 4.36 -5.04 -9.68
N ALA A 179 4.34 -4.80 -8.37
CA ALA A 179 3.11 -4.84 -7.57
C ALA A 179 2.13 -3.75 -8.01
N ALA A 180 2.61 -2.52 -8.19
CA ALA A 180 1.81 -1.40 -8.70
C ALA A 180 1.18 -1.73 -10.07
N LYS A 181 1.98 -2.26 -11.00
CA LYS A 181 1.51 -2.69 -12.33
C LYS A 181 0.43 -3.78 -12.23
N ARG A 182 0.64 -4.80 -11.40
CA ARG A 182 -0.35 -5.88 -11.19
C ARG A 182 -1.67 -5.38 -10.64
N ALA A 183 -1.63 -4.34 -9.81
CA ALA A 183 -2.82 -3.73 -9.22
C ALA A 183 -3.50 -2.67 -10.09
N GLY A 184 -2.99 -2.40 -11.29
CA GLY A 184 -3.57 -1.41 -12.19
C GLY A 184 -3.27 0.05 -11.81
N VAL A 185 -2.29 0.29 -10.94
CA VAL A 185 -1.79 1.63 -10.63
C VAL A 185 -1.16 2.24 -11.88
N ARG A 186 -1.49 3.50 -12.15
CA ARG A 186 -1.03 4.22 -13.36
C ARG A 186 0.24 5.02 -13.12
N VAL A 187 0.41 5.54 -11.92
CA VAL A 187 1.53 6.42 -11.57
C VAL A 187 2.16 5.93 -10.27
N VAL A 188 3.47 5.78 -10.27
CA VAL A 188 4.24 5.46 -9.06
C VAL A 188 5.15 6.64 -8.73
N LEU A 189 5.01 7.17 -7.51
CA LEU A 189 5.87 8.22 -6.98
C LEU A 189 7.00 7.59 -6.14
N LEU A 190 8.22 7.86 -6.53
CA LEU A 190 9.45 7.32 -5.94
C LEU A 190 10.41 8.46 -5.56
N PRO A 191 11.28 8.26 -4.58
CA PRO A 191 12.37 9.19 -4.31
C PRO A 191 13.26 9.37 -5.54
N ARG A 192 13.64 10.61 -5.82
CA ARG A 192 14.52 10.93 -6.97
C ARG A 192 15.83 10.13 -6.95
N THR A 193 16.31 9.83 -5.77
CA THR A 193 17.51 9.03 -5.53
C THR A 193 17.40 7.56 -5.92
N ASN A 194 16.18 7.07 -6.16
CA ASN A 194 15.94 5.71 -6.69
C ASN A 194 15.90 5.64 -8.22
N ARG A 195 16.23 6.74 -8.94
CA ARG A 195 16.12 6.84 -10.39
C ARG A 195 16.88 5.72 -11.12
N GLU A 196 18.13 5.47 -10.74
CA GLU A 196 18.95 4.42 -11.37
C GLU A 196 18.33 3.04 -11.23
N ALA A 197 17.71 2.74 -10.08
CA ALA A 197 17.01 1.48 -9.86
C ALA A 197 15.76 1.31 -10.76
N VAL A 198 15.15 2.42 -11.18
CA VAL A 198 14.02 2.41 -12.12
C VAL A 198 14.49 2.27 -13.56
N GLU A 199 15.58 2.94 -13.93
CA GLU A 199 16.17 2.87 -15.29
C GLU A 199 16.73 1.46 -15.60
N ALA A 200 16.99 0.66 -14.57
CA ALA A 200 17.45 -0.74 -14.69
C ALA A 200 16.30 -1.78 -14.79
N LEU A 201 15.03 -1.36 -14.79
CA LEU A 201 13.85 -2.24 -14.90
C LEU A 201 13.52 -2.58 -16.35
#